data_cacb1b4b2341b82c57cc57454e5bc2f8
#
_entry.id   cacb1b4b2341b82c57cc57454e5bc2f8
#
_cell.length_a   1.000
_cell.length_b   1.000
_cell.length_c   1.000
_cell.angle_alpha   90.00
_cell.angle_beta   90.00
_cell.angle_gamma   90.00
#
_symmetry.space_group_name_H-M   'P 1'
#
loop_
_entity.id
_entity.type
_entity.pdbx_description
1 polymer ?
#
loop_
_entity_poly.entity_id
_entity_poly.type
_entity_poly.pdbx_seq_one_letter_code
_entity_poly.pdbx_strand_id
1 'polypeptide(L)'
;MFLIIAAVVLTAFQLVRYSRIRSNFSPGMVIAGIPVGGLDTKQASERLLQAYTAVPVEVRYRDAVIQIRPSAVGFNLDLESMMSAADQERVSRPFWTGFWEYLWNRTPSPAPVPLISSISDDRLRAYLTNEIAARYDEPPTSSLPVPGSTSFQTGQAGTLLDVSRAVVLISDAFRSSNARQVNLTFSRVNPPRPSIDNLKILLQQIVQLANYDGTLELFIDDLQTGQEVHFAYDQGQLVRPDIAFTAASTMKIPIMTSIFLREPEPLPQDVSDQISLMIEYSENGPADTLMESVLDRLTGPLMVTEDMQTLGLENTFLGGYFYPGAPLLQVFKTPANQRTDITTEPDVYNQTTPTEIGMLLEDIYYCAEKGGGTFEAVFPGQMSKNECQQMLGFLSKNRNGVLL
;
A
#
# COMPACT_ATOMS: atom_id res chain seq x y z
N MET A 1 80.03 -48.15 13.98
CA MET A 1 79.96 -47.69 12.58
C MET A 1 78.66 -48.05 11.89
N PHE A 2 78.20 -49.28 11.99
CA PHE A 2 76.95 -49.73 11.34
C PHE A 2 75.66 -48.94 11.80
N LEU A 3 75.50 -48.70 13.10
CA LEU A 3 74.39 -47.91 13.68
C LEU A 3 74.42 -46.44 13.19
N ILE A 4 75.58 -45.84 12.99
CA ILE A 4 75.66 -44.44 12.50
C ILE A 4 75.24 -44.38 11.03
N ILE A 5 75.66 -45.32 10.21
CA ILE A 5 75.28 -45.43 8.80
C ILE A 5 73.75 -45.65 8.67
N ALA A 6 73.19 -46.56 9.47
CA ALA A 6 71.77 -46.81 9.48
C ALA A 6 70.98 -45.58 9.90
N ALA A 7 71.41 -44.81 10.90
CA ALA A 7 70.81 -43.57 11.34
C ALA A 7 70.79 -42.47 10.23
N VAL A 8 71.95 -42.33 9.53
CA VAL A 8 72.10 -41.39 8.41
C VAL A 8 71.16 -41.74 7.26
N VAL A 9 71.11 -43.05 6.87
CA VAL A 9 70.23 -43.50 5.80
C VAL A 9 68.76 -43.32 6.17
N LEU A 10 68.35 -43.64 7.40
CA LEU A 10 67.00 -43.42 7.90
C LEU A 10 66.66 -41.92 7.91
N THR A 11 67.53 -41.06 8.37
CA THR A 11 67.31 -39.62 8.38
C THR A 11 67.19 -39.07 6.96
N ALA A 12 68.06 -39.49 6.04
CA ALA A 12 67.99 -39.13 4.62
C ALA A 12 66.67 -39.57 3.98
N PHE A 13 66.25 -40.81 4.26
CA PHE A 13 64.92 -41.31 3.80
C PHE A 13 63.75 -40.48 4.35
N GLN A 14 63.79 -40.19 5.64
CA GLN A 14 62.75 -39.33 6.26
C GLN A 14 62.78 -37.90 5.71
N LEU A 15 63.94 -37.35 5.40
CA LEU A 15 64.09 -36.04 4.80
C LEU A 15 63.41 -35.97 3.39
N VAL A 16 63.70 -36.97 2.55
CA VAL A 16 63.11 -37.09 1.24
C VAL A 16 61.57 -37.23 1.37
N ARG A 17 61.07 -38.05 2.30
CA ARG A 17 59.70 -38.23 2.58
C ARG A 17 59.03 -36.94 3.05
N TYR A 18 59.65 -36.23 3.98
CA TYR A 18 59.19 -34.94 4.46
C TYR A 18 59.16 -33.88 3.35
N SER A 19 60.20 -33.82 2.51
CA SER A 19 60.25 -32.90 1.35
C SER A 19 59.09 -33.13 0.38
N ARG A 20 58.69 -34.40 0.12
CA ARG A 20 57.53 -34.75 -0.71
C ARG A 20 56.21 -34.38 -0.05
N ILE A 21 56.09 -34.60 1.27
CA ILE A 21 54.86 -34.19 2.01
C ILE A 21 54.72 -32.67 2.00
N ARG A 22 55.83 -31.93 2.11
CA ARG A 22 55.84 -30.46 2.12
C ARG A 22 55.50 -29.84 0.75
N SER A 23 55.60 -30.58 -0.37
CA SER A 23 55.11 -30.08 -1.68
C SER A 23 53.62 -30.00 -1.77
N ASN A 24 52.88 -30.74 -0.92
CA ASN A 24 51.45 -30.75 -0.80
C ASN A 24 50.97 -29.94 0.42
N PHE A 25 49.67 -29.66 0.53
CA PHE A 25 49.09 -29.03 1.72
C PHE A 25 49.28 -29.91 2.95
N SER A 26 49.58 -29.30 4.09
CA SER A 26 49.86 -29.99 5.35
C SER A 26 48.64 -30.89 5.77
N PRO A 27 48.93 -32.07 6.39
CA PRO A 27 47.83 -32.86 6.96
C PRO A 27 46.97 -32.04 7.93
N GLY A 28 45.65 -32.12 7.81
CA GLY A 28 44.68 -31.34 8.58
C GLY A 28 44.35 -29.96 8.00
N MET A 29 44.92 -29.57 6.86
CA MET A 29 44.59 -28.31 6.19
C MET A 29 43.15 -28.31 5.72
N VAL A 30 42.45 -27.22 6.06
CA VAL A 30 41.03 -26.99 5.66
C VAL A 30 40.94 -25.64 4.97
N ILE A 31 40.39 -25.60 3.77
CA ILE A 31 40.10 -24.38 3.02
C ILE A 31 38.58 -24.28 2.81
N ALA A 32 38.00 -23.17 3.23
CA ALA A 32 36.55 -22.95 3.09
C ALA A 32 35.71 -24.11 3.66
N GLY A 33 36.10 -24.71 4.76
CA GLY A 33 35.44 -25.87 5.35
C GLY A 33 35.67 -27.20 4.65
N ILE A 34 36.47 -27.24 3.56
CA ILE A 34 36.79 -28.45 2.80
C ILE A 34 38.22 -28.94 3.18
N PRO A 35 38.34 -30.22 3.62
CA PRO A 35 39.64 -30.79 3.93
C PRO A 35 40.47 -30.99 2.64
N VAL A 36 41.65 -30.37 2.58
CA VAL A 36 42.58 -30.41 1.45
C VAL A 36 43.97 -30.95 1.82
N GLY A 37 44.14 -31.39 3.05
CA GLY A 37 45.43 -31.95 3.51
C GLY A 37 45.92 -33.11 2.64
N GLY A 38 47.23 -33.07 2.26
CA GLY A 38 47.83 -34.06 1.39
C GLY A 38 47.62 -33.88 -0.11
N LEU A 39 46.76 -32.92 -0.53
CA LEU A 39 46.52 -32.59 -1.93
C LEU A 39 47.53 -31.55 -2.42
N ASP A 40 47.82 -31.56 -3.70
CA ASP A 40 48.51 -30.45 -4.36
C ASP A 40 47.57 -29.27 -4.64
N THR A 41 48.08 -28.12 -5.06
CA THR A 41 47.32 -26.90 -5.31
C THR A 41 46.24 -27.12 -6.38
N LYS A 42 46.51 -27.90 -7.42
CA LYS A 42 45.57 -28.21 -8.50
C LYS A 42 44.41 -29.07 -8.01
N GLN A 43 44.70 -30.15 -7.32
CA GLN A 43 43.72 -31.05 -6.75
C GLN A 43 42.81 -30.36 -5.70
N ALA A 44 43.42 -29.50 -4.88
CA ALA A 44 42.70 -28.71 -3.89
C ALA A 44 41.73 -27.71 -4.57
N SER A 45 42.20 -27.00 -5.61
CA SER A 45 41.36 -26.12 -6.41
C SER A 45 40.22 -26.83 -7.07
N GLU A 46 40.46 -27.97 -7.70
CA GLU A 46 39.39 -28.81 -8.32
C GLU A 46 38.35 -29.26 -7.29
N ARG A 47 38.79 -29.66 -6.11
CA ARG A 47 37.91 -30.09 -5.01
C ARG A 47 37.06 -28.96 -4.49
N LEU A 48 37.57 -27.74 -4.36
CA LEU A 48 36.84 -26.55 -3.98
C LEU A 48 35.83 -26.14 -5.04
N LEU A 49 36.24 -26.13 -6.31
CA LEU A 49 35.30 -25.88 -7.44
C LEU A 49 34.15 -26.90 -7.46
N GLN A 50 34.46 -28.17 -7.29
CA GLN A 50 33.45 -29.22 -7.26
C GLN A 50 32.45 -28.99 -6.09
N ALA A 51 32.94 -28.64 -4.91
CA ALA A 51 32.09 -28.45 -3.74
C ALA A 51 31.19 -27.22 -3.85
N TYR A 52 31.65 -26.10 -4.41
CA TYR A 52 30.98 -24.82 -4.39
C TYR A 52 30.31 -24.43 -5.70
N THR A 53 30.88 -24.83 -6.87
CA THR A 53 30.37 -24.39 -8.18
C THR A 53 29.64 -25.49 -8.96
N ALA A 54 29.94 -26.76 -8.72
CA ALA A 54 29.27 -27.87 -9.41
C ALA A 54 27.93 -28.25 -8.77
N VAL A 55 27.79 -28.06 -7.45
CA VAL A 55 26.56 -28.43 -6.72
C VAL A 55 25.61 -27.24 -6.68
N PRO A 56 24.38 -27.38 -7.21
CA PRO A 56 23.37 -26.32 -7.11
C PRO A 56 22.84 -26.15 -5.68
N VAL A 57 22.20 -25.03 -5.41
CA VAL A 57 21.38 -24.83 -4.20
C VAL A 57 19.96 -25.28 -4.50
N GLU A 58 19.43 -26.20 -3.68
CA GLU A 58 18.04 -26.61 -3.73
C GLU A 58 17.18 -25.60 -2.97
N VAL A 59 16.23 -25.02 -3.68
CA VAL A 59 15.30 -24.05 -3.12
C VAL A 59 13.91 -24.61 -3.17
N ARG A 60 13.22 -24.59 -2.04
CA ARG A 60 11.82 -25.00 -1.93
C ARG A 60 10.95 -23.78 -1.75
N TYR A 61 10.01 -23.62 -2.66
CA TYR A 61 9.03 -22.55 -2.62
C TYR A 61 7.66 -23.12 -2.91
N ARG A 62 6.77 -23.06 -1.91
CA ARG A 62 5.48 -23.79 -1.94
C ARG A 62 5.69 -25.27 -2.23
N ASP A 63 5.08 -25.79 -3.27
CA ASP A 63 5.22 -27.19 -3.67
C ASP A 63 6.34 -27.42 -4.70
N ALA A 64 7.02 -26.34 -5.12
CA ALA A 64 8.08 -26.41 -6.11
C ALA A 64 9.46 -26.63 -5.47
N VAL A 65 10.25 -27.51 -6.09
CA VAL A 65 11.67 -27.72 -5.79
C VAL A 65 12.50 -27.23 -6.96
N ILE A 66 13.32 -26.22 -6.73
CA ILE A 66 14.04 -25.50 -7.76
C ILE A 66 15.54 -25.63 -7.49
N GLN A 67 16.31 -25.94 -8.53
CA GLN A 67 17.78 -26.05 -8.44
C GLN A 67 18.42 -24.78 -9.01
N ILE A 68 19.02 -23.96 -8.15
CA ILE A 68 19.70 -22.73 -8.56
C ILE A 68 21.18 -23.01 -8.76
N ARG A 69 21.67 -22.85 -9.99
CA ARG A 69 23.08 -23.01 -10.31
C ARG A 69 23.88 -21.77 -9.89
N PRO A 70 25.10 -21.94 -9.35
CA PRO A 70 25.95 -20.79 -8.95
C PRO A 70 26.16 -19.77 -10.06
N SER A 71 26.33 -20.21 -11.31
CA SER A 71 26.54 -19.36 -12.47
C SER A 71 25.33 -18.46 -12.81
N ALA A 72 24.09 -18.94 -12.52
CA ALA A 72 22.88 -18.19 -12.81
C ALA A 72 22.77 -16.88 -11.99
N VAL A 73 23.31 -16.89 -10.77
CA VAL A 73 23.25 -15.79 -9.80
C VAL A 73 24.58 -15.05 -9.65
N GLY A 74 25.56 -15.36 -10.50
CA GLY A 74 26.86 -14.69 -10.48
C GLY A 74 27.69 -15.00 -9.23
N PHE A 75 27.52 -16.21 -8.66
CA PHE A 75 28.38 -16.68 -7.59
C PHE A 75 29.78 -16.98 -8.14
N ASN A 76 30.79 -16.38 -7.55
CA ASN A 76 32.19 -16.53 -7.92
C ASN A 76 33.05 -16.85 -6.69
N LEU A 77 33.97 -17.80 -6.85
CA LEU A 77 34.92 -18.25 -5.83
C LEU A 77 36.28 -17.63 -6.12
N ASP A 78 36.85 -16.90 -5.18
CA ASP A 78 38.18 -16.37 -5.31
C ASP A 78 39.22 -17.44 -4.92
N LEU A 79 39.46 -18.37 -5.86
CA LEU A 79 40.40 -19.46 -5.67
C LEU A 79 41.82 -18.97 -5.52
N GLU A 80 42.23 -17.91 -6.24
CA GLU A 80 43.59 -17.39 -6.23
C GLU A 80 43.95 -16.89 -4.83
N SER A 81 43.10 -16.05 -4.24
CA SER A 81 43.34 -15.55 -2.88
C SER A 81 43.34 -16.67 -1.84
N MET A 82 42.41 -17.63 -1.93
CA MET A 82 42.38 -18.76 -0.99
C MET A 82 43.59 -19.68 -1.12
N MET A 83 44.03 -20.00 -2.34
CA MET A 83 45.21 -20.82 -2.58
C MET A 83 46.48 -20.12 -2.12
N SER A 84 46.59 -18.81 -2.38
CA SER A 84 47.70 -17.99 -1.89
C SER A 84 47.78 -17.98 -0.36
N ALA A 85 46.66 -17.80 0.32
CA ALA A 85 46.60 -17.86 1.77
C ALA A 85 47.00 -19.24 2.33
N ALA A 86 46.53 -20.32 1.66
CA ALA A 86 46.90 -21.69 2.04
C ALA A 86 48.38 -21.99 1.80
N ASP A 87 48.96 -21.49 0.71
CA ASP A 87 50.39 -21.61 0.44
C ASP A 87 51.24 -20.82 1.43
N GLN A 88 50.80 -19.63 1.81
CA GLN A 88 51.44 -18.83 2.85
C GLN A 88 51.48 -19.60 4.19
N GLU A 89 50.36 -20.22 4.57
CA GLU A 89 50.31 -21.07 5.76
C GLU A 89 51.26 -22.27 5.65
N ARG A 90 51.33 -22.93 4.48
CA ARG A 90 52.21 -24.08 4.21
C ARG A 90 53.69 -23.72 4.35
N VAL A 91 54.12 -22.52 3.90
CA VAL A 91 55.52 -22.08 3.93
C VAL A 91 55.88 -21.28 5.17
N SER A 92 54.91 -20.93 6.02
CA SER A 92 55.11 -20.11 7.24
C SER A 92 56.16 -20.65 8.18
N ARG A 93 56.42 -21.98 8.16
CA ARG A 93 57.40 -22.65 9.01
C ARG A 93 58.70 -22.90 8.31
N PRO A 94 59.85 -22.56 8.95
CA PRO A 94 61.16 -22.89 8.44
C PRO A 94 61.32 -24.41 8.21
N PHE A 95 62.01 -24.80 7.14
CA PHE A 95 62.16 -26.20 6.72
C PHE A 95 62.63 -27.11 7.85
N TRP A 96 63.69 -26.71 8.50
CA TRP A 96 64.32 -27.54 9.54
C TRP A 96 63.48 -27.67 10.82
N THR A 97 62.80 -26.61 11.22
CA THR A 97 61.87 -26.65 12.35
C THR A 97 60.77 -27.66 12.07
N GLY A 98 60.11 -27.53 10.90
CA GLY A 98 59.04 -28.45 10.50
C GLY A 98 59.49 -29.89 10.31
N PHE A 99 60.78 -30.11 9.86
CA PHE A 99 61.33 -31.45 9.76
C PHE A 99 61.50 -32.11 11.13
N TRP A 100 61.99 -31.37 12.12
CA TRP A 100 62.11 -31.88 13.48
C TRP A 100 60.77 -32.18 14.11
N GLU A 101 59.77 -31.27 13.95
CA GLU A 101 58.41 -31.51 14.38
C GLU A 101 57.79 -32.77 13.74
N TYR A 102 58.05 -32.98 12.45
CA TYR A 102 57.61 -34.18 11.72
C TYR A 102 58.26 -35.47 12.27
N LEU A 103 59.57 -35.47 12.53
CA LEU A 103 60.24 -36.63 13.08
C LEU A 103 59.68 -37.05 14.44
N TRP A 104 59.30 -36.08 15.27
CA TRP A 104 58.75 -36.33 16.60
C TRP A 104 57.23 -36.41 16.62
N ASN A 105 56.58 -36.44 15.45
CA ASN A 105 55.11 -36.47 15.30
C ASN A 105 54.40 -35.34 16.08
N ARG A 106 55.00 -34.14 16.09
CA ARG A 106 54.54 -32.93 16.79
C ARG A 106 54.13 -31.82 15.84
N THR A 107 53.71 -32.13 14.60
CA THR A 107 53.25 -31.14 13.62
C THR A 107 51.91 -30.54 14.11
N PRO A 108 51.86 -29.24 14.42
CA PRO A 108 50.60 -28.60 14.81
C PRO A 108 49.66 -28.51 13.61
N SER A 109 48.37 -28.48 13.88
CA SER A 109 47.35 -28.28 12.85
C SER A 109 47.48 -26.90 12.20
N PRO A 110 47.43 -26.82 10.86
CA PRO A 110 47.45 -25.55 10.15
C PRO A 110 46.19 -24.72 10.44
N ALA A 111 46.32 -23.39 10.35
CA ALA A 111 45.17 -22.51 10.46
C ALA A 111 44.19 -22.73 9.28
N PRO A 112 42.87 -22.78 9.52
CA PRO A 112 41.91 -22.93 8.43
C PRO A 112 41.82 -21.63 7.61
N VAL A 113 41.81 -21.77 6.29
CA VAL A 113 41.58 -20.66 5.36
C VAL A 113 40.08 -20.42 5.19
N PRO A 114 39.59 -19.20 5.42
CA PRO A 114 38.19 -18.89 5.25
C PRO A 114 37.72 -18.92 3.78
N LEU A 115 36.41 -19.03 3.55
CA LEU A 115 35.83 -18.89 2.23
C LEU A 115 35.95 -17.44 1.75
N ILE A 116 36.50 -17.24 0.56
CA ILE A 116 36.46 -15.96 -0.16
C ILE A 116 35.61 -16.14 -1.41
N SER A 117 34.42 -15.50 -1.42
CA SER A 117 33.47 -15.61 -2.53
C SER A 117 32.68 -14.33 -2.67
N SER A 118 32.20 -14.06 -3.87
CA SER A 118 31.29 -12.98 -4.20
C SER A 118 30.03 -13.54 -4.84
N ILE A 119 28.92 -12.84 -4.66
CA ILE A 119 27.64 -13.11 -5.32
C ILE A 119 27.09 -11.79 -5.81
N SER A 120 26.40 -11.80 -6.95
CA SER A 120 25.73 -10.61 -7.48
C SER A 120 24.31 -10.53 -6.93
N ASP A 121 24.10 -9.64 -5.96
CA ASP A 121 22.77 -9.40 -5.38
C ASP A 121 21.75 -9.01 -6.46
N ASP A 122 22.15 -8.20 -7.44
CA ASP A 122 21.26 -7.77 -8.52
C ASP A 122 20.82 -8.94 -9.41
N ARG A 123 21.77 -9.82 -9.78
CA ARG A 123 21.46 -11.02 -10.57
C ARG A 123 20.58 -12.00 -9.79
N LEU A 124 20.88 -12.16 -8.50
CA LEU A 124 20.06 -13.03 -7.63
C LEU A 124 18.64 -12.47 -7.47
N ARG A 125 18.49 -11.18 -7.23
CA ARG A 125 17.17 -10.52 -7.18
C ARG A 125 16.42 -10.66 -8.50
N ALA A 126 17.09 -10.38 -9.61
CA ALA A 126 16.48 -10.53 -10.94
C ALA A 126 16.03 -11.97 -11.20
N TYR A 127 16.84 -12.96 -10.84
CA TYR A 127 16.49 -14.38 -10.96
C TYR A 127 15.28 -14.75 -10.10
N LEU A 128 15.25 -14.30 -8.85
CA LEU A 128 14.14 -14.55 -7.93
C LEU A 128 12.84 -13.91 -8.42
N THR A 129 12.90 -12.69 -8.93
CA THR A 129 11.72 -11.97 -9.42
C THR A 129 11.22 -12.54 -10.76
N ASN A 130 12.11 -12.73 -11.73
CA ASN A 130 11.71 -13.05 -13.10
C ASN A 130 11.50 -14.55 -13.34
N GLU A 131 12.21 -15.42 -12.59
CA GLU A 131 12.14 -16.86 -12.79
C GLU A 131 11.34 -17.59 -11.70
N ILE A 132 11.40 -17.14 -10.45
CA ILE A 132 10.71 -17.80 -9.34
C ILE A 132 9.37 -17.13 -9.05
N ALA A 133 9.38 -15.85 -8.69
CA ALA A 133 8.15 -15.12 -8.35
C ALA A 133 7.18 -15.11 -9.54
N ALA A 134 7.65 -14.78 -10.74
CA ALA A 134 6.80 -14.74 -11.94
C ALA A 134 6.10 -16.07 -12.29
N ARG A 135 6.64 -17.21 -11.83
CA ARG A 135 6.07 -18.55 -12.13
C ARG A 135 5.27 -19.14 -10.99
N TYR A 136 5.60 -18.81 -9.76
CA TYR A 136 5.06 -19.51 -8.59
C TYR A 136 4.31 -18.61 -7.62
N ASP A 137 4.38 -17.30 -7.78
CA ASP A 137 3.55 -16.37 -7.01
C ASP A 137 2.10 -16.43 -7.48
N GLU A 138 1.19 -16.27 -6.55
CA GLU A 138 -0.23 -16.07 -6.81
C GLU A 138 -0.59 -14.64 -6.39
N PRO A 139 -0.68 -13.71 -7.35
CA PRO A 139 -1.08 -12.33 -7.03
C PRO A 139 -2.51 -12.31 -6.49
N PRO A 140 -2.83 -11.36 -5.58
CA PRO A 140 -4.20 -11.20 -5.10
C PRO A 140 -5.12 -10.81 -6.25
N THR A 141 -6.35 -11.33 -6.24
CA THR A 141 -7.38 -10.96 -7.21
C THR A 141 -8.34 -9.94 -6.63
N SER A 142 -8.76 -8.96 -7.42
CA SER A 142 -9.75 -7.97 -7.02
C SER A 142 -11.16 -8.58 -6.93
N SER A 143 -12.01 -7.99 -6.09
CA SER A 143 -13.43 -8.27 -6.15
C SER A 143 -14.03 -7.70 -7.44
N LEU A 144 -14.90 -8.46 -8.10
CA LEU A 144 -15.54 -8.07 -9.35
C LEU A 144 -17.07 -8.14 -9.22
N PRO A 145 -17.84 -7.21 -9.80
CA PRO A 145 -19.29 -7.31 -9.82
C PRO A 145 -19.71 -8.54 -10.64
N VAL A 146 -20.73 -9.25 -10.16
CA VAL A 146 -21.30 -10.41 -10.87
C VAL A 146 -22.35 -9.90 -11.85
N PRO A 147 -22.20 -10.11 -13.17
CA PRO A 147 -23.15 -9.64 -14.17
C PRO A 147 -24.59 -10.10 -13.88
N GLY A 148 -25.54 -9.18 -13.94
CA GLY A 148 -26.97 -9.46 -13.69
C GLY A 148 -27.32 -9.76 -12.23
N SER A 149 -26.49 -9.38 -11.28
CA SER A 149 -26.67 -9.62 -9.85
C SER A 149 -26.29 -8.37 -9.04
N THR A 150 -26.80 -8.28 -7.81
CA THR A 150 -26.41 -7.24 -6.83
C THR A 150 -25.23 -7.68 -5.94
N SER A 151 -24.49 -8.71 -6.35
CA SER A 151 -23.42 -9.30 -5.57
C SER A 151 -22.05 -9.09 -6.22
N PHE A 152 -20.99 -9.21 -5.40
CA PHE A 152 -19.61 -9.27 -5.85
C PHE A 152 -19.04 -10.67 -5.71
N GLN A 153 -18.23 -11.08 -6.69
CA GLN A 153 -17.30 -12.16 -6.50
C GLN A 153 -16.17 -11.63 -5.61
N THR A 154 -15.99 -12.24 -4.44
CA THR A 154 -14.96 -11.83 -3.48
C THR A 154 -13.56 -12.02 -4.06
N GLY A 155 -12.70 -11.02 -3.92
CA GLY A 155 -11.29 -11.12 -4.25
C GLY A 155 -10.57 -12.12 -3.34
N GLN A 156 -9.54 -12.79 -3.88
CA GLN A 156 -8.74 -13.75 -3.13
C GLN A 156 -7.41 -13.14 -2.71
N ALA A 157 -6.97 -13.49 -1.51
CA ALA A 157 -5.65 -13.10 -1.04
C ALA A 157 -4.56 -13.81 -1.85
N GLY A 158 -3.53 -13.07 -2.21
CA GLY A 158 -2.36 -13.59 -2.90
C GLY A 158 -1.24 -14.04 -1.96
N THR A 159 -0.29 -14.77 -2.52
CA THR A 159 0.97 -15.14 -1.88
C THR A 159 2.13 -14.72 -2.75
N LEU A 160 3.01 -13.86 -2.24
CA LEU A 160 4.15 -13.32 -2.96
C LEU A 160 5.45 -13.71 -2.26
N LEU A 161 6.49 -14.00 -3.05
CA LEU A 161 7.82 -14.32 -2.56
C LEU A 161 8.41 -13.14 -1.77
N ASP A 162 8.93 -13.42 -0.58
CA ASP A 162 9.79 -12.46 0.13
C ASP A 162 11.20 -12.48 -0.48
N VAL A 163 11.36 -11.71 -1.55
CA VAL A 163 12.62 -11.63 -2.31
C VAL A 163 13.79 -11.18 -1.44
N SER A 164 13.56 -10.23 -0.52
CA SER A 164 14.62 -9.70 0.33
C SER A 164 15.17 -10.77 1.27
N ARG A 165 14.31 -11.53 1.90
CA ARG A 165 14.70 -12.65 2.76
C ARG A 165 15.27 -13.81 1.95
N ALA A 166 14.73 -14.09 0.77
CA ALA A 166 15.24 -15.13 -0.13
C ALA A 166 16.68 -14.87 -0.56
N VAL A 167 17.04 -13.61 -0.88
CA VAL A 167 18.42 -13.22 -1.22
C VAL A 167 19.39 -13.59 -0.10
N VAL A 168 19.06 -13.26 1.15
CA VAL A 168 19.93 -13.57 2.29
C VAL A 168 20.10 -15.09 2.45
N LEU A 169 18.99 -15.82 2.49
CA LEU A 169 19.02 -17.28 2.71
C LEU A 169 19.78 -18.03 1.61
N ILE A 170 19.60 -17.65 0.35
CA ILE A 170 20.27 -18.29 -0.79
C ILE A 170 21.76 -17.91 -0.83
N SER A 171 22.08 -16.66 -0.52
CA SER A 171 23.50 -16.23 -0.44
C SER A 171 24.25 -17.00 0.64
N ASP A 172 23.64 -17.24 1.79
CA ASP A 172 24.22 -18.03 2.87
C ASP A 172 24.36 -19.50 2.46
N ALA A 173 23.38 -20.06 1.75
CA ALA A 173 23.47 -21.43 1.24
C ALA A 173 24.57 -21.60 0.20
N PHE A 174 24.83 -20.60 -0.66
CA PHE A 174 25.97 -20.66 -1.58
C PHE A 174 27.32 -20.58 -0.87
N ARG A 175 27.39 -19.93 0.28
CA ARG A 175 28.60 -19.86 1.13
C ARG A 175 28.80 -21.11 1.97
N SER A 176 27.82 -22.02 2.02
CA SER A 176 27.92 -23.26 2.77
C SER A 176 28.32 -24.44 1.86
N SER A 177 29.26 -25.28 2.34
CA SER A 177 29.59 -26.55 1.66
C SER A 177 28.58 -27.66 1.92
N ASN A 178 27.80 -27.58 3.01
CA ASN A 178 26.94 -28.66 3.49
C ASN A 178 25.46 -28.29 3.52
N ALA A 179 25.11 -27.04 3.86
CA ALA A 179 23.73 -26.57 3.97
C ALA A 179 23.28 -25.90 2.66
N ARG A 180 22.91 -26.70 1.66
CA ARG A 180 22.52 -26.24 0.33
C ARG A 180 21.04 -26.40 0.03
N GLN A 181 20.22 -26.51 1.06
CA GLN A 181 18.77 -26.53 0.96
C GLN A 181 18.19 -25.30 1.65
N VAL A 182 17.27 -24.59 0.97
CA VAL A 182 16.64 -23.36 1.45
C VAL A 182 15.15 -23.47 1.28
N ASN A 183 14.39 -23.23 2.34
CA ASN A 183 12.95 -23.06 2.27
C ASN A 183 12.64 -21.55 2.20
N LEU A 184 12.06 -21.13 1.08
CA LEU A 184 11.67 -19.74 0.89
C LEU A 184 10.38 -19.42 1.63
N THR A 185 10.28 -18.19 2.14
CA THR A 185 9.09 -17.68 2.78
C THR A 185 8.30 -16.83 1.79
N PHE A 186 6.99 -16.79 2.00
CA PHE A 186 6.09 -15.90 1.26
C PHE A 186 5.34 -14.99 2.22
N SER A 187 4.96 -13.83 1.75
CA SER A 187 4.04 -12.93 2.39
C SER A 187 2.64 -13.11 1.81
N ARG A 188 1.62 -13.10 2.68
CA ARG A 188 0.23 -13.08 2.25
C ARG A 188 -0.18 -11.63 2.00
N VAL A 189 -0.69 -11.37 0.80
CA VAL A 189 -1.17 -10.04 0.39
C VAL A 189 -2.68 -10.09 0.26
N ASN A 190 -3.36 -9.22 1.01
CA ASN A 190 -4.82 -9.14 0.94
C ASN A 190 -5.26 -8.65 -0.46
N PRO A 191 -6.47 -9.04 -0.91
CA PRO A 191 -7.02 -8.52 -2.14
C PRO A 191 -7.11 -6.99 -2.05
N PRO A 192 -6.86 -6.27 -3.16
CA PRO A 192 -7.09 -4.84 -3.20
C PRO A 192 -8.57 -4.56 -2.95
N ARG A 193 -8.86 -3.40 -2.36
CA ARG A 193 -10.25 -2.93 -2.22
C ARG A 193 -10.88 -2.85 -3.62
N PRO A 194 -12.19 -3.12 -3.76
CA PRO A 194 -12.89 -2.86 -5.01
C PRO A 194 -12.64 -1.42 -5.47
N SER A 195 -12.43 -1.21 -6.75
CA SER A 195 -12.29 0.15 -7.28
C SER A 195 -13.62 0.89 -7.21
N ILE A 196 -13.57 2.21 -7.20
CA ILE A 196 -14.76 3.07 -7.27
C ILE A 196 -15.57 2.79 -8.55
N ASP A 197 -14.89 2.42 -9.65
CA ASP A 197 -15.57 2.02 -10.89
C ASP A 197 -16.38 0.74 -10.73
N ASN A 198 -15.89 -0.23 -9.95
CA ASN A 198 -16.66 -1.44 -9.63
C ASN A 198 -17.90 -1.11 -8.81
N LEU A 199 -17.81 -0.15 -7.88
CA LEU A 199 -18.96 0.36 -7.15
C LEU A 199 -19.96 1.03 -8.10
N LYS A 200 -19.50 1.87 -9.03
CA LYS A 200 -20.35 2.50 -10.06
C LYS A 200 -21.11 1.46 -10.87
N ILE A 201 -20.42 0.44 -11.39
CA ILE A 201 -21.03 -0.65 -12.15
C ILE A 201 -22.09 -1.37 -11.33
N LEU A 202 -21.82 -1.70 -10.06
CA LEU A 202 -22.77 -2.35 -9.18
C LEU A 202 -24.02 -1.50 -8.96
N LEU A 203 -23.85 -0.22 -8.65
CA LEU A 203 -24.95 0.71 -8.41
C LEU A 203 -25.82 0.87 -9.66
N GLN A 204 -25.21 0.98 -10.84
CA GLN A 204 -25.92 1.01 -12.11
C GLN A 204 -26.70 -0.29 -12.37
N GLN A 205 -26.12 -1.46 -12.06
CA GLN A 205 -26.81 -2.74 -12.16
C GLN A 205 -28.00 -2.83 -11.19
N ILE A 206 -27.89 -2.29 -9.97
CA ILE A 206 -28.99 -2.25 -9.00
C ILE A 206 -30.18 -1.45 -9.58
N VAL A 207 -29.91 -0.27 -10.14
CA VAL A 207 -30.96 0.57 -10.77
C VAL A 207 -31.64 -0.17 -11.91
N GLN A 208 -30.86 -0.83 -12.79
CA GLN A 208 -31.39 -1.59 -13.92
C GLN A 208 -32.20 -2.80 -13.47
N LEU A 209 -31.72 -3.57 -12.49
CA LEU A 209 -32.47 -4.75 -11.98
C LEU A 209 -33.73 -4.37 -11.23
N ALA A 210 -33.73 -3.22 -10.58
CA ALA A 210 -34.97 -2.69 -9.93
C ALA A 210 -36.02 -2.23 -10.94
N ASN A 211 -35.69 -2.13 -12.24
CA ASN A 211 -36.54 -1.56 -13.28
C ASN A 211 -37.09 -0.20 -12.84
N TYR A 212 -36.26 0.64 -12.25
CA TYR A 212 -36.67 1.94 -11.75
C TYR A 212 -37.02 2.86 -12.92
N ASP A 213 -38.26 3.33 -12.93
CA ASP A 213 -38.86 4.13 -14.02
C ASP A 213 -38.94 5.64 -13.72
N GLY A 214 -38.46 6.07 -12.56
CA GLY A 214 -38.34 7.48 -12.18
C GLY A 214 -37.07 8.13 -12.62
N THR A 215 -36.84 9.37 -12.15
CA THR A 215 -35.62 10.10 -12.27
C THR A 215 -34.73 9.84 -11.03
N LEU A 216 -33.49 9.45 -11.22
CA LEU A 216 -32.50 9.19 -10.18
C LEU A 216 -31.17 9.80 -10.55
N GLU A 217 -30.56 10.48 -9.61
CA GLU A 217 -29.16 10.88 -9.71
C GLU A 217 -28.41 10.45 -8.46
N LEU A 218 -27.18 10.00 -8.64
CA LEU A 218 -26.31 9.56 -7.57
C LEU A 218 -24.96 10.22 -7.73
N PHE A 219 -24.52 10.87 -6.63
CA PHE A 219 -23.18 11.40 -6.45
C PHE A 219 -22.56 10.79 -5.19
N ILE A 220 -21.37 10.25 -5.30
CA ILE A 220 -20.55 9.73 -4.19
C ILE A 220 -19.16 10.24 -4.38
N ASP A 221 -18.58 10.80 -3.34
CA ASP A 221 -17.15 11.12 -3.25
C ASP A 221 -16.48 10.26 -2.18
N ASP A 222 -15.34 9.63 -2.54
CA ASP A 222 -14.47 8.96 -1.58
C ASP A 222 -13.49 9.97 -0.98
N LEU A 223 -13.82 10.48 0.19
CA LEU A 223 -13.03 11.49 0.93
C LEU A 223 -11.59 11.08 1.24
N GLN A 224 -11.20 9.80 1.06
CA GLN A 224 -9.83 9.33 1.22
C GLN A 224 -9.01 9.42 -0.06
N THR A 225 -9.63 9.20 -1.21
CA THR A 225 -8.96 9.11 -2.50
C THR A 225 -9.29 10.26 -3.45
N GLY A 226 -10.38 11.01 -3.20
CA GLY A 226 -10.94 12.03 -4.09
C GLY A 226 -11.49 11.43 -5.38
N GLN A 227 -11.88 10.15 -5.36
CA GLN A 227 -12.50 9.48 -6.50
C GLN A 227 -14.02 9.58 -6.40
N GLU A 228 -14.66 9.94 -7.51
CA GLU A 228 -16.10 10.18 -7.57
C GLU A 228 -16.85 9.11 -8.36
N VAL A 229 -18.08 8.81 -7.93
CA VAL A 229 -19.11 8.13 -8.73
C VAL A 229 -20.23 9.12 -8.98
N HIS A 230 -20.45 9.44 -10.25
CA HIS A 230 -21.51 10.34 -10.64
C HIS A 230 -22.24 9.80 -11.88
N PHE A 231 -23.54 9.60 -11.79
CA PHE A 231 -24.40 9.20 -12.90
C PHE A 231 -25.87 9.50 -12.60
N ALA A 232 -26.67 9.59 -13.66
CA ALA A 232 -28.11 9.79 -13.55
C ALA A 232 -28.89 8.88 -14.52
N TYR A 233 -30.11 8.52 -14.13
CA TYR A 233 -31.09 7.80 -14.93
C TYR A 233 -32.39 8.57 -14.95
N ASP A 234 -33.08 8.55 -16.10
CA ASP A 234 -34.43 8.96 -16.25
C ASP A 234 -35.20 7.91 -17.04
N GLN A 235 -36.32 7.41 -16.49
CA GLN A 235 -37.14 6.36 -17.09
C GLN A 235 -36.31 5.15 -17.56
N GLY A 236 -35.33 4.74 -16.76
CA GLY A 236 -34.45 3.60 -17.05
C GLY A 236 -33.34 3.88 -18.06
N GLN A 237 -33.22 5.09 -18.59
CA GLN A 237 -32.17 5.49 -19.53
C GLN A 237 -31.10 6.32 -18.83
N LEU A 238 -29.83 6.09 -19.18
CA LEU A 238 -28.72 6.89 -18.69
C LEU A 238 -28.82 8.31 -19.29
N VAL A 239 -28.82 9.32 -18.43
CA VAL A 239 -28.88 10.74 -18.81
C VAL A 239 -27.72 11.52 -18.23
N ARG A 240 -27.51 12.75 -18.70
CA ARG A 240 -26.49 13.64 -18.13
C ARG A 240 -26.85 13.99 -16.70
N PRO A 241 -25.93 13.86 -15.73
CA PRO A 241 -26.13 14.31 -14.34
C PRO A 241 -26.36 15.83 -14.21
N ASP A 242 -26.33 16.34 -13.01
CA ASP A 242 -26.67 17.71 -12.59
C ASP A 242 -28.14 18.03 -12.88
N ILE A 243 -29.01 17.20 -12.36
CA ILE A 243 -30.46 17.36 -12.46
C ILE A 243 -30.95 18.19 -11.29
N ALA A 244 -31.86 19.15 -11.59
CA ALA A 244 -32.52 19.95 -10.58
C ALA A 244 -33.58 19.11 -9.83
N PHE A 245 -33.44 19.01 -8.52
CA PHE A 245 -34.44 18.39 -7.64
C PHE A 245 -34.94 19.40 -6.61
N THR A 246 -36.20 19.24 -6.18
CA THR A 246 -36.68 19.91 -4.98
C THR A 246 -35.79 19.51 -3.80
N ALA A 247 -35.12 20.49 -3.19
CA ALA A 247 -34.18 20.23 -2.10
C ALA A 247 -34.89 19.81 -0.80
N ALA A 248 -36.12 20.31 -0.58
CA ALA A 248 -36.87 20.06 0.64
C ALA A 248 -36.01 20.29 1.91
N SER A 249 -35.96 19.31 2.81
CA SER A 249 -35.22 19.45 4.07
C SER A 249 -33.69 19.37 3.92
N THR A 250 -33.15 19.01 2.76
CA THR A 250 -31.70 19.09 2.54
C THR A 250 -31.21 20.55 2.55
N MET A 251 -32.09 21.53 2.25
CA MET A 251 -31.76 22.95 2.39
C MET A 251 -31.40 23.40 3.80
N LYS A 252 -31.68 22.64 4.83
CA LYS A 252 -31.28 22.93 6.21
C LYS A 252 -29.78 22.87 6.41
N ILE A 253 -29.05 22.13 5.54
CA ILE A 253 -27.59 22.12 5.54
C ILE A 253 -27.03 23.47 5.05
N PRO A 254 -27.44 24.00 3.90
CA PRO A 254 -27.15 25.38 3.50
C PRO A 254 -27.50 26.43 4.56
N ILE A 255 -28.71 26.34 5.16
CA ILE A 255 -29.12 27.26 6.23
C ILE A 255 -28.14 27.19 7.42
N MET A 256 -27.83 26.00 7.90
CA MET A 256 -26.84 25.82 8.98
C MET A 256 -25.51 26.45 8.62
N THR A 257 -25.01 26.23 7.41
CA THR A 257 -23.75 26.83 6.94
C THR A 257 -23.81 28.37 6.99
N SER A 258 -24.89 28.97 6.48
CA SER A 258 -25.10 30.43 6.50
C SER A 258 -25.18 31.02 7.91
N ILE A 259 -25.75 30.27 8.86
CA ILE A 259 -25.80 30.67 10.29
C ILE A 259 -24.38 30.68 10.88
N PHE A 260 -23.61 29.60 10.68
CA PHE A 260 -22.24 29.52 11.19
C PHE A 260 -21.30 30.58 10.60
N LEU A 261 -21.55 31.03 9.38
CA LEU A 261 -20.78 32.16 8.79
C LEU A 261 -20.98 33.52 9.52
N ARG A 262 -22.05 33.63 10.34
CA ARG A 262 -22.44 34.92 10.95
C ARG A 262 -22.48 34.93 12.48
N GLU A 263 -22.61 33.78 13.08
CA GLU A 263 -22.63 33.65 14.53
C GLU A 263 -21.21 33.58 15.11
N PRO A 264 -21.00 34.21 16.29
CA PRO A 264 -19.68 34.19 16.91
C PRO A 264 -19.35 32.80 17.53
N GLU A 265 -18.09 32.51 17.64
CA GLU A 265 -17.61 31.37 18.41
C GLU A 265 -17.29 31.79 19.87
N PRO A 266 -17.80 31.13 20.92
CA PRO A 266 -18.69 29.95 20.89
C PRO A 266 -20.11 30.30 20.45
N LEU A 267 -20.76 29.35 19.74
CA LEU A 267 -22.13 29.49 19.28
C LEU A 267 -23.09 29.75 20.46
N PRO A 268 -23.98 30.78 20.40
CA PRO A 268 -24.98 31.03 21.43
C PRO A 268 -25.86 29.82 21.68
N GLN A 269 -26.24 29.57 22.93
CA GLN A 269 -26.97 28.35 23.31
C GLN A 269 -28.33 28.25 22.64
N ASP A 270 -29.07 29.36 22.53
CA ASP A 270 -30.37 29.44 21.86
C ASP A 270 -30.26 29.13 20.36
N VAL A 271 -29.23 29.62 19.69
CA VAL A 271 -28.93 29.30 18.28
C VAL A 271 -28.58 27.81 18.15
N SER A 272 -27.73 27.29 19.03
CA SER A 272 -27.37 25.85 19.06
C SER A 272 -28.58 24.95 19.25
N ASP A 273 -29.51 25.31 20.15
CA ASP A 273 -30.74 24.55 20.39
C ASP A 273 -31.66 24.56 19.14
N GLN A 274 -31.79 25.70 18.45
CA GLN A 274 -32.54 25.79 17.20
C GLN A 274 -31.89 24.99 16.06
N ILE A 275 -30.56 25.00 15.91
CA ILE A 275 -29.86 24.18 14.94
C ILE A 275 -30.07 22.68 15.23
N SER A 276 -30.03 22.29 16.51
CA SER A 276 -30.33 20.89 16.90
C SER A 276 -31.73 20.46 16.45
N LEU A 277 -32.74 21.25 16.72
CA LEU A 277 -34.13 20.96 16.26
C LEU A 277 -34.23 20.93 14.74
N MET A 278 -33.59 21.86 14.04
CA MET A 278 -33.59 21.96 12.59
C MET A 278 -32.90 20.75 11.92
N ILE A 279 -31.73 20.35 12.41
CA ILE A 279 -30.90 19.30 11.76
C ILE A 279 -31.23 17.90 12.29
N GLU A 280 -31.34 17.73 13.63
CA GLU A 280 -31.55 16.39 14.21
C GLU A 280 -32.99 15.89 13.98
N TYR A 281 -33.96 16.77 14.04
CA TYR A 281 -35.42 16.43 13.91
C TYR A 281 -36.02 16.93 12.61
N SER A 282 -35.29 17.69 11.83
CA SER A 282 -35.76 18.26 10.55
C SER A 282 -36.96 19.20 10.69
N GLU A 283 -37.09 19.96 11.79
CA GLU A 283 -38.17 20.89 12.02
C GLU A 283 -38.04 22.16 11.13
N ASN A 284 -39.17 22.65 10.58
CA ASN A 284 -39.19 23.83 9.72
C ASN A 284 -39.22 25.14 10.52
N GLY A 285 -39.93 25.16 11.65
CA GLY A 285 -40.01 26.37 12.50
C GLY A 285 -38.66 26.89 12.96
N PRO A 286 -37.77 26.04 13.50
CA PRO A 286 -36.40 26.43 13.81
C PRO A 286 -35.63 26.96 12.62
N ALA A 287 -35.79 26.39 11.41
CA ALA A 287 -35.15 26.87 10.20
C ALA A 287 -35.55 28.32 9.88
N ASP A 288 -36.85 28.57 9.90
CA ASP A 288 -37.40 29.92 9.66
C ASP A 288 -36.96 30.89 10.76
N THR A 289 -37.01 30.48 12.04
CA THR A 289 -36.55 31.30 13.18
C THR A 289 -35.10 31.71 13.04
N LEU A 290 -34.20 30.77 12.70
CA LEU A 290 -32.78 31.05 12.50
C LEU A 290 -32.56 32.04 11.34
N MET A 291 -33.20 31.81 10.20
CA MET A 291 -33.11 32.76 9.08
C MET A 291 -33.59 34.17 9.43
N GLU A 292 -34.72 34.27 10.18
CA GLU A 292 -35.28 35.56 10.59
C GLU A 292 -34.42 36.28 11.64
N SER A 293 -33.83 35.56 12.59
CA SER A 293 -33.12 36.15 13.74
C SER A 293 -31.65 36.38 13.50
N VAL A 294 -30.99 35.48 12.76
CA VAL A 294 -29.53 35.54 12.56
C VAL A 294 -29.18 36.18 11.21
N LEU A 295 -29.93 35.83 10.14
CA LEU A 295 -29.61 36.37 8.82
C LEU A 295 -30.33 37.70 8.60
N ASP A 296 -31.55 37.67 8.13
CA ASP A 296 -32.41 38.86 7.95
C ASP A 296 -33.88 38.44 7.92
N ARG A 297 -34.71 39.21 8.63
CA ARG A 297 -36.12 38.91 8.77
C ARG A 297 -36.94 38.90 7.45
N LEU A 298 -36.51 39.62 6.46
CA LEU A 298 -37.23 39.75 5.18
C LEU A 298 -36.56 38.98 4.05
N THR A 299 -35.23 38.84 4.10
CA THR A 299 -34.38 38.31 3.01
C THR A 299 -33.52 37.12 3.43
N GLY A 300 -33.70 36.59 4.64
CA GLY A 300 -32.89 35.46 5.15
C GLY A 300 -32.74 34.30 4.15
N PRO A 301 -33.81 33.79 3.50
CA PRO A 301 -33.70 32.77 2.46
C PRO A 301 -32.81 33.18 1.27
N LEU A 302 -32.85 34.46 0.86
CA LEU A 302 -31.99 34.95 -0.24
C LEU A 302 -30.53 35.04 0.17
N MET A 303 -30.24 35.34 1.43
CA MET A 303 -28.87 35.32 1.95
C MET A 303 -28.27 33.91 1.95
N VAL A 304 -29.05 32.90 2.30
CA VAL A 304 -28.65 31.48 2.14
C VAL A 304 -28.26 31.19 0.69
N THR A 305 -29.10 31.65 -0.25
CA THR A 305 -28.82 31.46 -1.69
C THR A 305 -27.54 32.18 -2.12
N GLU A 306 -27.33 33.43 -1.67
CA GLU A 306 -26.12 34.19 -1.97
C GLU A 306 -24.85 33.50 -1.45
N ASP A 307 -24.89 32.95 -0.23
CA ASP A 307 -23.79 32.20 0.34
C ASP A 307 -23.48 30.94 -0.51
N MET A 308 -24.49 30.19 -0.90
CA MET A 308 -24.32 28.99 -1.74
C MET A 308 -23.74 29.35 -3.12
N GLN A 309 -24.24 30.39 -3.76
CA GLN A 309 -23.70 30.86 -5.03
C GLN A 309 -22.25 31.35 -4.90
N THR A 310 -21.92 31.98 -3.79
CA THR A 310 -20.55 32.45 -3.49
C THR A 310 -19.61 31.24 -3.29
N LEU A 311 -20.10 30.13 -2.75
CA LEU A 311 -19.37 28.84 -2.68
C LEU A 311 -19.28 28.12 -4.03
N GLY A 312 -19.91 28.64 -5.10
CA GLY A 312 -19.93 28.01 -6.42
C GLY A 312 -21.06 27.00 -6.63
N LEU A 313 -22.03 26.94 -5.71
CA LEU A 313 -23.20 26.05 -5.78
C LEU A 313 -24.34 26.77 -6.51
N GLU A 314 -24.20 26.94 -7.83
CA GLU A 314 -25.06 27.79 -8.66
C GLU A 314 -26.49 27.27 -8.81
N ASN A 315 -26.72 25.97 -8.62
CA ASN A 315 -28.02 25.33 -8.75
C ASN A 315 -28.76 25.21 -7.43
N THR A 316 -28.13 25.58 -6.30
CA THR A 316 -28.71 25.49 -4.96
C THR A 316 -29.28 26.84 -4.53
N PHE A 317 -30.56 26.90 -4.29
CA PHE A 317 -31.22 28.14 -3.85
C PHE A 317 -32.39 27.90 -2.89
N LEU A 318 -32.70 28.91 -2.11
CA LEU A 318 -33.87 29.05 -1.24
C LEU A 318 -34.59 30.37 -1.55
N GLY A 319 -35.76 30.30 -2.18
CA GLY A 319 -36.53 31.44 -2.64
C GLY A 319 -37.58 31.96 -1.64
N GLY A 320 -37.71 31.33 -0.47
CA GLY A 320 -38.69 31.71 0.56
C GLY A 320 -38.58 30.84 1.81
N TYR A 321 -39.37 31.21 2.82
CA TYR A 321 -39.45 30.51 4.10
C TYR A 321 -40.25 29.19 4.00
N PHE A 322 -40.16 28.34 5.03
CA PHE A 322 -40.84 27.04 5.07
C PHE A 322 -42.26 27.08 5.62
N TYR A 323 -42.67 28.19 6.29
CA TYR A 323 -44.02 28.26 6.86
C TYR A 323 -45.10 28.32 5.77
N PRO A 324 -46.27 27.68 6.00
CA PRO A 324 -47.34 27.69 5.03
C PRO A 324 -47.81 29.10 4.66
N GLY A 325 -47.84 29.39 3.36
CA GLY A 325 -48.24 30.71 2.84
C GLY A 325 -47.11 31.76 2.84
N ALA A 326 -45.86 31.34 3.08
CA ALA A 326 -44.70 32.19 2.89
C ALA A 326 -44.65 32.79 1.49
N PRO A 327 -44.34 34.08 1.31
CA PRO A 327 -44.20 34.65 -0.02
C PRO A 327 -42.96 34.09 -0.73
N LEU A 328 -43.08 33.85 -2.05
CA LEU A 328 -41.96 33.61 -2.90
C LEU A 328 -41.18 34.95 -3.07
N LEU A 329 -39.99 35.02 -2.52
CA LEU A 329 -39.23 36.30 -2.52
C LEU A 329 -38.53 36.55 -3.88
N GLN A 330 -38.08 35.45 -4.54
CA GLN A 330 -37.41 35.54 -5.84
C GLN A 330 -37.57 34.24 -6.62
N VAL A 331 -37.65 34.36 -7.95
CA VAL A 331 -37.59 33.22 -8.88
C VAL A 331 -36.16 33.07 -9.40
N PHE A 332 -35.59 31.89 -9.21
CA PHE A 332 -34.22 31.59 -9.65
C PHE A 332 -34.22 30.79 -10.94
N LYS A 333 -33.35 31.19 -11.87
CA LYS A 333 -33.01 30.42 -13.09
C LYS A 333 -31.59 29.93 -12.94
N THR A 334 -31.42 28.62 -13.00
CA THR A 334 -30.14 27.96 -12.83
C THR A 334 -29.81 27.06 -14.03
N PRO A 335 -28.53 26.72 -14.26
CA PRO A 335 -28.19 25.79 -15.33
C PRO A 335 -28.97 24.48 -15.28
N ALA A 336 -29.24 23.94 -14.08
CA ALA A 336 -29.93 22.69 -13.90
C ALA A 336 -31.44 22.80 -14.22
N ASN A 337 -32.15 23.88 -13.80
CA ASN A 337 -33.57 24.03 -14.07
C ASN A 337 -33.90 24.67 -15.43
N GLN A 338 -32.89 25.05 -16.20
CA GLN A 338 -33.09 25.52 -17.57
C GLN A 338 -32.76 24.41 -18.60
N ARG A 339 -32.53 23.17 -18.17
CA ARG A 339 -32.32 22.01 -19.06
C ARG A 339 -33.61 21.72 -19.83
N THR A 340 -33.43 21.29 -21.09
CA THR A 340 -34.52 20.95 -22.01
C THR A 340 -34.59 19.46 -22.32
N ASP A 341 -33.57 18.71 -21.95
CA ASP A 341 -33.46 17.27 -22.14
C ASP A 341 -34.14 16.47 -21.02
N ILE A 342 -34.34 17.09 -19.87
CA ILE A 342 -35.02 16.52 -18.72
C ILE A 342 -35.76 17.64 -17.96
N THR A 343 -36.90 17.32 -17.37
CA THR A 343 -37.58 18.21 -16.44
C THR A 343 -38.07 17.42 -15.23
N THR A 344 -37.79 17.94 -14.05
CA THR A 344 -38.19 17.34 -12.77
C THR A 344 -39.27 18.21 -12.09
N GLU A 345 -39.65 19.32 -12.73
CA GLU A 345 -40.58 20.31 -12.16
C GLU A 345 -40.21 20.66 -10.70
N PRO A 346 -38.92 21.06 -10.43
CA PRO A 346 -38.49 21.31 -9.08
C PRO A 346 -39.31 22.44 -8.43
N ASP A 347 -39.41 22.41 -7.09
CA ASP A 347 -40.07 23.44 -6.33
C ASP A 347 -39.44 24.83 -6.60
N VAL A 348 -40.25 25.84 -6.87
CA VAL A 348 -39.80 27.20 -7.08
C VAL A 348 -39.24 27.85 -5.82
N TYR A 349 -39.55 27.32 -4.62
CA TYR A 349 -39.05 27.80 -3.35
C TYR A 349 -37.66 27.27 -3.00
N ASN A 350 -37.31 26.06 -3.43
CA ASN A 350 -36.02 25.49 -3.09
C ASN A 350 -35.60 24.40 -4.08
N GLN A 351 -34.31 24.40 -4.38
CA GLN A 351 -33.71 23.49 -5.34
C GLN A 351 -32.27 23.19 -4.95
N THR A 352 -31.80 22.03 -5.29
CA THR A 352 -30.38 21.65 -5.31
C THR A 352 -30.11 20.58 -6.37
N THR A 353 -28.85 20.20 -6.55
CA THR A 353 -28.44 18.97 -7.26
C THR A 353 -27.70 18.04 -6.30
N PRO A 354 -27.69 16.72 -6.52
CA PRO A 354 -26.90 15.78 -5.71
C PRO A 354 -25.41 16.13 -5.65
N THR A 355 -24.85 16.63 -6.75
CA THR A 355 -23.47 17.10 -6.82
C THR A 355 -23.21 18.25 -5.84
N GLU A 356 -24.04 19.30 -5.90
CA GLU A 356 -23.79 20.50 -5.10
C GLU A 356 -23.98 20.27 -3.60
N ILE A 357 -24.98 19.46 -3.21
CA ILE A 357 -25.14 19.12 -1.79
C ILE A 357 -24.01 18.20 -1.32
N GLY A 358 -23.50 17.32 -2.21
CA GLY A 358 -22.32 16.51 -1.95
C GLY A 358 -21.06 17.37 -1.75
N MET A 359 -20.81 18.35 -2.62
CA MET A 359 -19.70 19.29 -2.53
C MET A 359 -19.76 20.11 -1.22
N LEU A 360 -20.94 20.59 -0.82
CA LEU A 360 -21.09 21.33 0.45
C LEU A 360 -20.75 20.42 1.66
N LEU A 361 -21.16 19.17 1.65
CA LEU A 361 -20.82 18.20 2.70
C LEU A 361 -19.31 17.90 2.73
N GLU A 362 -18.68 17.78 1.56
CA GLU A 362 -17.24 17.63 1.40
C GLU A 362 -16.47 18.83 1.97
N ASP A 363 -16.91 20.05 1.64
CA ASP A 363 -16.31 21.30 2.15
C ASP A 363 -16.40 21.38 3.68
N ILE A 364 -17.56 21.04 4.27
CA ILE A 364 -17.72 20.95 5.73
C ILE A 364 -16.77 19.92 6.32
N TYR A 365 -16.66 18.75 5.70
CA TYR A 365 -15.76 17.69 6.17
C TYR A 365 -14.30 18.09 6.13
N TYR A 366 -13.81 18.61 5.02
CA TYR A 366 -12.40 19.02 4.91
C TYR A 366 -12.07 20.20 5.82
N CYS A 367 -12.99 21.14 5.98
CA CYS A 367 -12.84 22.22 6.97
C CYS A 367 -12.73 21.64 8.40
N ALA A 368 -13.57 20.67 8.76
CA ALA A 368 -13.55 20.05 10.08
C ALA A 368 -12.28 19.22 10.34
N GLU A 369 -11.74 18.55 9.31
CA GLU A 369 -10.55 17.70 9.43
C GLU A 369 -9.24 18.49 9.39
N LYS A 370 -9.12 19.42 8.44
CA LYS A 370 -7.85 20.12 8.14
C LYS A 370 -7.83 21.58 8.58
N GLY A 371 -9.01 22.22 8.70
CA GLY A 371 -9.16 23.65 8.73
C GLY A 371 -8.91 24.28 7.35
N GLY A 372 -9.46 25.43 7.09
CA GLY A 372 -9.32 26.11 5.79
C GLY A 372 -10.20 25.50 4.69
N GLY A 373 -9.66 25.27 3.50
CA GLY A 373 -10.40 24.78 2.35
C GLY A 373 -11.22 25.86 1.67
N THR A 374 -12.36 25.46 1.05
CA THR A 374 -13.26 26.36 0.30
C THR A 374 -13.78 27.50 1.16
N PHE A 375 -14.19 27.20 2.40
CA PHE A 375 -14.67 28.25 3.31
C PHE A 375 -13.65 29.34 3.59
N GLU A 376 -12.40 28.99 3.86
CA GLU A 376 -11.35 30.00 4.09
C GLU A 376 -11.03 30.78 2.81
N ALA A 377 -11.06 30.12 1.66
CA ALA A 377 -10.79 30.77 0.37
C ALA A 377 -11.89 31.77 -0.02
N VAL A 378 -13.15 31.45 0.27
CA VAL A 378 -14.34 32.21 -0.15
C VAL A 378 -14.80 33.19 0.94
N PHE A 379 -14.75 32.79 2.22
CA PHE A 379 -15.14 33.55 3.40
C PHE A 379 -13.99 33.67 4.40
N PRO A 380 -12.90 34.38 4.08
CA PRO A 380 -11.69 34.39 4.90
C PRO A 380 -11.96 34.82 6.35
N GLY A 381 -11.60 33.92 7.29
CA GLY A 381 -11.73 34.15 8.73
C GLY A 381 -13.16 34.11 9.26
N GLN A 382 -14.17 33.73 8.45
CA GLN A 382 -15.58 33.67 8.88
C GLN A 382 -16.01 32.27 9.28
N MET A 383 -15.20 31.24 9.01
CA MET A 383 -15.50 29.85 9.35
C MET A 383 -14.26 29.18 9.94
N SER A 384 -14.34 28.79 11.20
CA SER A 384 -13.26 28.08 11.89
C SER A 384 -13.35 26.56 11.73
N LYS A 385 -12.24 25.87 11.93
CA LYS A 385 -12.21 24.41 12.02
C LYS A 385 -13.19 23.86 13.07
N ASN A 386 -13.27 24.51 14.23
CA ASN A 386 -14.13 24.08 15.32
C ASN A 386 -15.62 24.22 14.97
N GLU A 387 -15.99 25.26 14.25
CA GLU A 387 -17.35 25.44 13.75
C GLU A 387 -17.74 24.36 12.73
N CYS A 388 -16.85 24.00 11.81
CA CYS A 388 -17.07 22.89 10.89
C CYS A 388 -17.22 21.57 11.65
N GLN A 389 -16.45 21.32 12.72
CA GLN A 389 -16.61 20.15 13.58
C GLN A 389 -17.96 20.15 14.30
N GLN A 390 -18.45 21.30 14.72
CA GLN A 390 -19.79 21.41 15.32
C GLN A 390 -20.89 21.09 14.28
N MET A 391 -20.77 21.61 13.04
CA MET A 391 -21.69 21.24 11.96
C MET A 391 -21.75 19.73 11.71
N LEU A 392 -20.60 19.06 11.63
CA LEU A 392 -20.55 17.58 11.53
C LEU A 392 -21.19 16.91 12.76
N GLY A 393 -20.99 17.49 13.95
CA GLY A 393 -21.59 17.00 15.19
C GLY A 393 -23.12 17.07 15.15
N PHE A 394 -23.73 18.11 14.59
CA PHE A 394 -25.19 18.19 14.40
C PHE A 394 -25.67 17.19 13.33
N LEU A 395 -24.98 17.11 12.18
CA LEU A 395 -25.34 16.19 11.11
C LEU A 395 -25.30 14.72 11.56
N SER A 396 -24.31 14.35 12.37
CA SER A 396 -24.17 12.97 12.89
C SER A 396 -25.27 12.53 13.84
N LYS A 397 -26.05 13.46 14.39
CA LYS A 397 -27.16 13.18 15.30
C LYS A 397 -28.52 13.17 14.61
N ASN A 398 -28.55 13.33 13.29
CA ASN A 398 -29.82 13.32 12.54
C ASN A 398 -30.60 12.03 12.80
N ARG A 399 -31.87 12.15 13.22
CA ARG A 399 -32.74 11.03 13.61
C ARG A 399 -33.63 10.53 12.49
N ASN A 400 -33.66 11.22 11.36
CA ASN A 400 -34.48 10.84 10.20
C ASN A 400 -33.74 9.86 9.29
N GLY A 401 -32.49 9.49 9.60
CA GLY A 401 -31.65 8.55 8.86
C GLY A 401 -31.91 7.06 9.13
N VAL A 402 -33.16 6.68 9.48
CA VAL A 402 -33.54 5.26 9.73
C VAL A 402 -33.51 4.40 8.46
N LEU A 403 -33.09 4.95 7.34
CA LEU A 403 -32.98 4.25 6.05
C LEU A 403 -31.54 3.78 5.72
N LEU A 404 -30.58 3.94 6.64
CA LEU A 404 -29.20 3.45 6.46
C LEU A 404 -28.85 2.41 7.51
#